data_f9816f6b32eb427afdd5cdd7d8e31596
#
_entry.id   f9816f6b32eb427afdd5cdd7d8e31596
#
_cell.length_a   1.000
_cell.length_b   1.000
_cell.length_c   1.000
_cell.angle_alpha   90.00
_cell.angle_beta   90.00
_cell.angle_gamma   90.00
#
_symmetry.space_group_name_H-M   'P 1'
#
loop_
_entity.id
_entity.type
_entity.pdbx_description
1 polymer ?
#
loop_
_entity_poly.entity_id
_entity_poly.type
_entity_poly.pdbx_seq_one_letter_code
_entity_poly.pdbx_strand_id
1 'polypeptide(L)'
;MKKIFYTALYFCSALLMSSCIGDLDQYPHEEETSSTIYTSAANYKAVLGKIYAAMVTTGQEKNGDNDLSSNSGQDYMRCFFNLQECGTDEVASTWLSGDNVTGLTYLSWDANDPWVSDMYYRIYYNIALCNEFLRNTTDEKIAQFTDQEQTEIRIYRAEARFMRALFYYHALDLFRNIPFVTENDPLVGYLPPRYTAQQIFDYIESELNDIKDEMLNKANCPYGRASQGAAYTLLAKLYLNAEVYTQTSKYNECIKACKKVIEQGYQLESDYYKLFNADNDKRTNEIIFTLPVDATNLVSWGSSTYIVCGAVSNTSEKQIP
;
A
#
# COMPACT_ATOMS: atom_id res chain seq x y z
N MET A 1 1.51 63.90 -33.30
CA MET A 1 0.43 63.24 -32.59
C MET A 1 0.45 61.71 -32.75
N LYS A 2 0.49 61.13 -33.97
CA LYS A 2 0.50 59.65 -34.14
C LYS A 2 1.66 58.91 -33.46
N LYS A 3 2.91 59.46 -33.46
CA LYS A 3 4.06 58.81 -32.80
C LYS A 3 3.93 58.76 -31.27
N ILE A 4 3.37 59.77 -30.64
CA ILE A 4 3.14 59.84 -29.19
C ILE A 4 2.08 58.82 -28.78
N PHE A 5 1.07 58.63 -29.61
CA PHE A 5 0.00 57.63 -29.39
C PHE A 5 0.55 56.21 -29.42
N TYR A 6 1.40 55.87 -30.38
CA TYR A 6 2.02 54.53 -30.46
C TYR A 6 3.02 54.28 -29.30
N THR A 7 3.74 55.30 -28.88
CA THR A 7 4.64 55.15 -27.73
C THR A 7 3.88 54.96 -26.43
N ALA A 8 2.77 55.67 -26.20
CA ALA A 8 1.89 55.48 -25.08
C ALA A 8 1.20 54.12 -25.06
N LEU A 9 0.77 53.63 -26.22
CA LEU A 9 0.17 52.30 -26.38
C LEU A 9 1.18 51.19 -26.10
N TYR A 10 2.44 51.35 -26.52
CA TYR A 10 3.53 50.41 -26.24
C TYR A 10 3.88 50.37 -24.75
N PHE A 11 3.87 51.53 -24.08
CA PHE A 11 4.11 51.61 -22.64
C PHE A 11 2.97 51.02 -21.79
N CYS A 12 1.71 51.18 -22.21
CA CYS A 12 0.56 50.54 -21.57
C CYS A 12 0.54 49.04 -21.78
N SER A 13 0.92 48.53 -22.95
CA SER A 13 0.98 47.09 -23.20
C SER A 13 2.14 46.43 -22.44
N ALA A 14 3.24 47.09 -22.20
CA ALA A 14 4.34 46.61 -21.40
C ALA A 14 4.00 46.52 -19.88
N LEU A 15 3.16 47.44 -19.40
CA LEU A 15 2.66 47.40 -18.00
C LEU A 15 1.61 46.30 -17.75
N LEU A 16 0.94 45.82 -18.78
CA LEU A 16 -0.02 44.71 -18.65
C LEU A 16 0.64 43.33 -18.66
N MET A 17 1.97 43.29 -18.96
CA MET A 17 2.74 42.01 -18.92
C MET A 17 3.37 41.72 -17.56
N SER A 18 3.30 42.65 -16.60
CA SER A 18 3.66 42.37 -15.21
C SER A 18 2.50 41.74 -14.44
N SER A 19 1.88 40.71 -15.03
CA SER A 19 0.96 39.83 -14.31
C SER A 19 1.78 39.10 -13.24
N CYS A 20 1.31 39.17 -12.02
CA CYS A 20 1.86 38.57 -10.82
C CYS A 20 2.27 37.10 -11.02
N ILE A 21 3.53 36.85 -11.35
CA ILE A 21 4.09 35.49 -11.41
C ILE A 21 4.24 34.91 -9.98
N GLY A 22 4.31 35.77 -8.95
CA GLY A 22 4.45 35.36 -7.55
C GLY A 22 3.16 34.84 -6.91
N ASP A 23 2.00 34.98 -7.56
CA ASP A 23 0.69 34.57 -6.99
C ASP A 23 0.24 33.18 -7.50
N LEU A 24 1.10 32.52 -8.30
CA LEU A 24 0.83 31.18 -8.81
C LEU A 24 1.33 30.07 -7.86
N ASP A 25 2.20 30.41 -6.93
CA ASP A 25 2.67 29.50 -5.88
C ASP A 25 1.72 29.59 -4.66
N GLN A 26 0.46 29.25 -4.85
CA GLN A 26 -0.49 29.15 -3.74
C GLN A 26 -0.29 27.82 -3.04
N TYR A 27 0.30 27.87 -1.86
CA TYR A 27 0.30 26.75 -0.93
C TYR A 27 -1.03 26.73 -0.15
N PRO A 28 -1.62 25.56 0.11
CA PRO A 28 -2.77 25.46 1.00
C PRO A 28 -2.44 26.08 2.36
N HIS A 29 -3.24 27.02 2.84
CA HIS A 29 -3.00 27.70 4.11
C HIS A 29 -3.41 26.89 5.33
N GLU A 30 -4.25 25.86 5.15
CA GLU A 30 -4.83 25.03 6.21
C GLU A 30 -4.48 23.54 6.07
N GLU A 31 -3.80 23.13 5.00
CA GLU A 31 -3.40 21.74 4.78
C GLU A 31 -1.89 21.57 4.99
N GLU A 32 -1.52 20.43 5.60
CA GLU A 32 -0.11 20.07 5.73
C GLU A 32 0.46 19.69 4.37
N THR A 33 1.62 20.22 4.07
CA THR A 33 2.40 19.92 2.85
C THR A 33 3.58 19.04 3.20
N SER A 34 4.21 18.41 2.22
CA SER A 34 5.45 17.64 2.44
C SER A 34 6.56 18.47 3.13
N SER A 35 6.58 19.78 2.94
CA SER A 35 7.56 20.67 3.60
C SER A 35 7.24 20.94 5.08
N THR A 36 5.99 20.78 5.49
CA THR A 36 5.55 21.07 6.86
C THR A 36 5.40 19.82 7.72
N ILE A 37 5.10 18.67 7.10
CA ILE A 37 4.85 17.44 7.84
C ILE A 37 6.12 16.70 8.28
N TYR A 38 7.19 16.70 7.47
CA TYR A 38 8.41 15.93 7.75
C TYR A 38 9.39 16.69 8.66
N THR A 39 8.92 17.16 9.82
CA THR A 39 9.67 18.02 10.75
C THR A 39 10.13 17.33 12.03
N SER A 40 9.72 16.09 12.28
CA SER A 40 10.13 15.28 13.43
C SER A 40 10.02 13.78 13.13
N ALA A 41 10.78 12.95 13.83
CA ALA A 41 10.67 11.48 13.70
C ALA A 41 9.24 10.97 14.00
N ALA A 42 8.52 11.62 14.90
CA ALA A 42 7.12 11.31 15.19
C ALA A 42 6.21 11.55 13.97
N ASN A 43 6.44 12.61 13.23
CA ASN A 43 5.68 12.90 12.01
C ASN A 43 6.01 11.89 10.89
N TYR A 44 7.28 11.50 10.73
CA TYR A 44 7.63 10.39 9.82
C TYR A 44 6.88 9.12 10.18
N LYS A 45 6.79 8.78 11.47
CA LYS A 45 6.03 7.63 11.94
C LYS A 45 4.53 7.75 11.59
N ALA A 46 3.94 8.93 11.74
CA ALA A 46 2.53 9.17 11.41
C ALA A 46 2.26 8.98 9.91
N VAL A 47 3.14 9.51 9.04
CA VAL A 47 3.02 9.32 7.59
C VAL A 47 3.23 7.86 7.19
N LEU A 48 4.18 7.15 7.82
CA LEU A 48 4.30 5.69 7.65
C LEU A 48 3.01 4.99 8.04
N GLY A 49 2.38 5.39 9.14
CA GLY A 49 1.08 4.86 9.58
C GLY A 49 -0.01 4.99 8.52
N LYS A 50 -0.03 6.07 7.73
CA LYS A 50 -0.97 6.24 6.60
C LYS A 50 -0.76 5.17 5.52
N ILE A 51 0.47 4.75 5.24
CA ILE A 51 0.76 3.69 4.27
C ILE A 51 0.14 2.36 4.70
N TYR A 52 0.23 2.02 5.99
CA TYR A 52 -0.42 0.83 6.54
C TYR A 52 -1.95 0.96 6.53
N ALA A 53 -2.46 2.09 7.02
CA ALA A 53 -3.90 2.36 7.11
C ALA A 53 -4.60 2.31 5.75
N ALA A 54 -3.93 2.76 4.67
CA ALA A 54 -4.47 2.77 3.32
C ALA A 54 -4.80 1.36 2.76
N MET A 55 -4.34 0.29 3.39
CA MET A 55 -4.76 -1.08 3.06
C MET A 55 -6.12 -1.43 3.65
N VAL A 56 -6.56 -0.78 4.73
CA VAL A 56 -7.78 -1.14 5.47
C VAL A 56 -8.81 -0.02 5.52
N THR A 57 -8.49 1.18 5.02
CA THR A 57 -9.42 2.30 4.93
C THR A 57 -9.75 2.64 3.48
N THR A 58 -10.94 3.21 3.26
CA THR A 58 -11.36 3.71 1.94
C THR A 58 -10.89 5.14 1.69
N GLY A 59 -10.49 5.87 2.73
CA GLY A 59 -10.08 7.26 2.65
C GLY A 59 -9.38 7.76 3.90
N GLN A 60 -9.20 9.09 3.98
CA GLN A 60 -8.51 9.74 5.10
C GLN A 60 -9.38 9.87 6.33
N GLU A 61 -10.68 9.99 6.14
CA GLU A 61 -11.65 10.13 7.21
C GLU A 61 -11.96 8.78 7.87
N LYS A 62 -12.12 8.79 9.17
CA LYS A 62 -12.45 7.62 9.98
C LYS A 62 -13.69 6.87 9.50
N ASN A 63 -14.65 7.57 8.91
CA ASN A 63 -15.97 7.05 8.57
C ASN A 63 -16.18 6.73 7.08
N GLY A 64 -15.10 6.50 6.33
CA GLY A 64 -15.23 5.96 4.97
C GLY A 64 -15.32 7.01 3.87
N ASP A 65 -14.64 8.12 4.02
CA ASP A 65 -14.34 9.00 2.88
C ASP A 65 -13.47 8.27 1.86
N ASN A 66 -13.55 8.63 0.58
CA ASN A 66 -12.82 7.96 -0.48
C ASN A 66 -11.59 8.77 -0.91
N ASP A 67 -10.40 8.19 -0.78
CA ASP A 67 -9.16 8.74 -1.35
C ASP A 67 -9.11 8.60 -2.88
N LEU A 68 -9.86 7.65 -3.40
CA LEU A 68 -9.90 7.33 -4.83
C LEU A 68 -11.35 7.33 -5.32
N SER A 69 -11.55 7.76 -6.57
CA SER A 69 -12.78 7.45 -7.27
C SER A 69 -12.84 5.93 -7.47
N SER A 70 -13.78 5.29 -6.82
CA SER A 70 -13.88 3.84 -6.73
C SER A 70 -15.27 3.39 -7.19
N ASN A 71 -15.32 2.35 -8.00
CA ASN A 71 -16.57 1.77 -8.48
C ASN A 71 -17.21 0.85 -7.44
N SER A 72 -16.39 0.20 -6.61
CA SER A 72 -16.87 -0.70 -5.55
C SER A 72 -17.09 0.01 -4.22
N GLY A 73 -16.45 1.17 -4.00
CA GLY A 73 -16.47 1.89 -2.72
C GLY A 73 -15.77 1.16 -1.58
N GLN A 74 -14.84 0.24 -1.89
CA GLN A 74 -14.25 -0.64 -0.90
C GLN A 74 -12.75 -0.40 -0.71
N ASP A 75 -12.20 -0.88 0.41
CA ASP A 75 -10.79 -0.78 0.73
C ASP A 75 -9.93 -1.80 -0.05
N TYR A 76 -8.60 -1.67 0.09
CA TYR A 76 -7.61 -2.52 -0.57
C TYR A 76 -7.79 -4.00 -0.22
N MET A 77 -7.96 -4.32 1.07
CA MET A 77 -8.01 -5.71 1.52
C MET A 77 -9.27 -6.42 1.03
N ARG A 78 -10.42 -5.73 0.94
CA ARG A 78 -11.61 -6.32 0.37
C ARG A 78 -11.48 -6.54 -1.14
N CYS A 79 -10.92 -5.57 -1.87
CA CYS A 79 -10.63 -5.75 -3.30
C CYS A 79 -9.70 -6.95 -3.51
N PHE A 80 -8.63 -7.03 -2.74
CA PHE A 80 -7.67 -8.13 -2.81
C PHE A 80 -8.33 -9.48 -2.51
N PHE A 81 -9.10 -9.58 -1.42
CA PHE A 81 -9.84 -10.79 -1.05
C PHE A 81 -10.78 -11.25 -2.16
N ASN A 82 -11.60 -10.34 -2.70
CA ASN A 82 -12.55 -10.71 -3.74
C ASN A 82 -11.86 -11.22 -5.02
N LEU A 83 -10.74 -10.61 -5.42
CA LEU A 83 -9.98 -11.06 -6.59
C LEU A 83 -9.28 -12.42 -6.37
N GLN A 84 -8.86 -12.71 -5.16
CA GLN A 84 -8.20 -13.98 -4.83
C GLN A 84 -9.19 -15.12 -4.60
N GLU A 85 -10.33 -14.84 -3.94
CA GLU A 85 -11.17 -15.88 -3.36
C GLU A 85 -12.48 -16.11 -4.10
N CYS A 86 -13.11 -15.06 -4.68
CA CYS A 86 -14.43 -15.22 -5.32
C CYS A 86 -14.42 -16.10 -6.58
N GLY A 87 -13.25 -16.34 -7.18
CA GLY A 87 -13.07 -17.24 -8.32
C GLY A 87 -12.66 -18.67 -7.94
N THR A 88 -12.65 -19.00 -6.63
CA THR A 88 -12.22 -20.31 -6.11
C THR A 88 -13.40 -21.13 -5.61
N ASP A 89 -13.15 -22.40 -5.26
CA ASP A 89 -14.14 -23.30 -4.64
C ASP A 89 -14.29 -23.03 -3.13
N GLU A 90 -13.47 -22.13 -2.54
CA GLU A 90 -13.45 -21.87 -1.10
C GLU A 90 -14.50 -20.84 -0.68
N VAL A 91 -14.89 -19.93 -1.59
CA VAL A 91 -15.87 -18.88 -1.31
C VAL A 91 -17.06 -18.94 -2.25
N ALA A 92 -18.25 -19.03 -1.67
CA ALA A 92 -19.51 -18.91 -2.39
C ALA A 92 -20.20 -17.58 -2.05
N SER A 93 -20.13 -16.61 -2.96
CA SER A 93 -20.87 -15.36 -2.78
C SER A 93 -22.35 -15.53 -3.08
N THR A 94 -23.21 -15.08 -2.16
CA THR A 94 -24.67 -15.07 -2.35
C THR A 94 -25.19 -13.73 -2.89
N TRP A 95 -24.38 -12.67 -2.88
CA TRP A 95 -24.73 -11.32 -3.31
C TRP A 95 -24.15 -10.95 -4.68
N LEU A 96 -24.23 -11.88 -5.61
CA LEU A 96 -23.57 -11.79 -6.92
C LEU A 96 -23.76 -10.45 -7.63
N SER A 97 -25.01 -10.01 -7.80
CA SER A 97 -25.32 -8.74 -8.49
C SER A 97 -25.27 -7.53 -7.55
N GLY A 98 -25.57 -7.69 -6.28
CA GLY A 98 -25.54 -6.61 -5.29
C GLY A 98 -24.14 -6.08 -5.03
N ASP A 99 -23.15 -6.98 -5.00
CA ASP A 99 -21.73 -6.65 -4.82
C ASP A 99 -20.94 -6.61 -6.13
N ASN A 100 -21.57 -6.78 -7.28
CA ASN A 100 -20.92 -6.88 -8.59
C ASN A 100 -19.81 -7.94 -8.70
N VAL A 101 -19.91 -9.05 -7.96
CA VAL A 101 -18.90 -10.13 -7.97
C VAL A 101 -19.24 -11.26 -8.96
N THR A 102 -20.27 -11.09 -9.78
CA THR A 102 -20.69 -12.10 -10.77
C THR A 102 -19.55 -12.46 -11.73
N GLY A 103 -18.84 -11.46 -12.24
CA GLY A 103 -17.70 -11.65 -13.14
C GLY A 103 -16.59 -12.46 -12.50
N LEU A 104 -16.26 -12.18 -11.25
CA LEU A 104 -15.22 -12.89 -10.49
C LEU A 104 -15.65 -14.35 -10.22
N THR A 105 -16.87 -14.55 -9.74
CA THR A 105 -17.40 -15.89 -9.38
C THR A 105 -17.49 -16.82 -10.59
N TYR A 106 -17.85 -16.30 -11.76
CA TYR A 106 -17.96 -17.11 -12.98
C TYR A 106 -16.76 -17.02 -13.91
N LEU A 107 -15.64 -16.45 -13.44
CA LEU A 107 -14.39 -16.32 -14.20
C LEU A 107 -14.59 -15.60 -15.55
N SER A 108 -15.45 -14.58 -15.59
CA SER A 108 -15.84 -13.83 -16.79
C SER A 108 -15.58 -12.32 -16.68
N TRP A 109 -14.69 -11.91 -15.78
CA TRP A 109 -14.27 -10.51 -15.62
C TRP A 109 -13.56 -9.97 -16.86
N ASP A 110 -13.60 -8.68 -17.01
CA ASP A 110 -12.82 -7.91 -17.99
C ASP A 110 -12.17 -6.67 -17.33
N ALA A 111 -11.57 -5.81 -18.15
CA ALA A 111 -10.92 -4.58 -17.67
C ALA A 111 -11.90 -3.53 -17.09
N ASN A 112 -13.21 -3.68 -17.30
CA ASN A 112 -14.25 -2.80 -16.75
C ASN A 112 -14.86 -3.37 -15.47
N ASP A 113 -14.46 -4.56 -15.04
CA ASP A 113 -14.90 -5.11 -13.77
C ASP A 113 -14.52 -4.16 -12.62
N PRO A 114 -15.47 -3.76 -11.76
CA PRO A 114 -15.23 -2.75 -10.73
C PRO A 114 -14.16 -3.18 -9.73
N TRP A 115 -14.07 -4.45 -9.39
CA TRP A 115 -13.09 -4.96 -8.43
C TRP A 115 -11.68 -5.01 -9.03
N VAL A 116 -11.58 -5.38 -10.31
CA VAL A 116 -10.30 -5.39 -11.04
C VAL A 116 -9.75 -3.97 -11.17
N SER A 117 -10.60 -3.02 -11.59
CA SER A 117 -10.18 -1.62 -11.75
C SER A 117 -9.82 -0.96 -10.41
N ASP A 118 -10.64 -1.17 -9.37
CA ASP A 118 -10.39 -0.57 -8.06
C ASP A 118 -9.12 -1.12 -7.43
N MET A 119 -8.87 -2.44 -7.52
CA MET A 119 -7.62 -3.02 -7.02
C MET A 119 -6.40 -2.44 -7.72
N TYR A 120 -6.47 -2.23 -9.04
CA TYR A 120 -5.40 -1.60 -9.79
C TYR A 120 -5.12 -0.17 -9.28
N TYR A 121 -6.15 0.65 -9.12
CA TYR A 121 -6.00 2.02 -8.60
C TYR A 121 -5.49 2.04 -7.16
N ARG A 122 -5.96 1.15 -6.31
CA ARG A 122 -5.52 1.04 -4.93
C ARG A 122 -4.05 0.65 -4.82
N ILE A 123 -3.57 -0.27 -5.64
CA ILE A 123 -2.15 -0.63 -5.69
C ILE A 123 -1.30 0.60 -6.02
N TYR A 124 -1.64 1.33 -7.10
CA TYR A 124 -0.83 2.48 -7.53
C TYR A 124 -0.93 3.68 -6.60
N TYR A 125 -2.09 3.88 -5.97
CA TYR A 125 -2.22 4.86 -4.90
C TYR A 125 -1.26 4.57 -3.74
N ASN A 126 -1.22 3.34 -3.28
CA ASN A 126 -0.33 2.93 -2.19
C ASN A 126 1.16 2.99 -2.59
N ILE A 127 1.50 2.64 -3.84
CA ILE A 127 2.85 2.84 -4.37
C ILE A 127 3.22 4.34 -4.38
N ALA A 128 2.29 5.22 -4.75
CA ALA A 128 2.52 6.66 -4.72
C ALA A 128 2.76 7.18 -3.30
N LEU A 129 2.01 6.71 -2.29
CA LEU A 129 2.25 7.03 -0.88
C LEU A 129 3.65 6.58 -0.43
N CYS A 130 4.07 5.37 -0.79
CA CYS A 130 5.41 4.88 -0.49
C CYS A 130 6.49 5.75 -1.17
N ASN A 131 6.33 6.08 -2.45
CA ASN A 131 7.28 6.89 -3.19
C ASN A 131 7.40 8.30 -2.61
N GLU A 132 6.28 8.92 -2.19
CA GLU A 132 6.31 10.23 -1.52
C GLU A 132 7.07 10.16 -0.19
N PHE A 133 6.81 9.15 0.63
CA PHE A 133 7.55 8.92 1.87
C PHE A 133 9.05 8.75 1.62
N LEU A 134 9.41 7.95 0.62
CA LEU A 134 10.82 7.67 0.28
C LEU A 134 11.56 8.91 -0.24
N ARG A 135 10.91 9.80 -1.02
CA ARG A 135 11.47 11.09 -1.42
C ARG A 135 11.84 11.96 -0.21
N ASN A 136 11.16 11.80 0.90
CA ASN A 136 11.36 12.57 2.11
C ASN A 136 12.25 11.89 3.17
N THR A 137 12.73 10.67 2.92
CA THR A 137 13.60 9.90 3.82
C THR A 137 15.03 9.72 3.30
N THR A 138 15.47 10.54 2.33
CA THR A 138 16.85 10.50 1.84
C THR A 138 17.83 10.88 2.94
N ASP A 139 19.07 10.40 2.88
CA ASP A 139 20.07 10.68 3.91
C ASP A 139 20.33 12.18 4.07
N GLU A 140 20.25 12.98 2.98
CA GLU A 140 20.34 14.44 3.03
C GLU A 140 19.21 15.06 3.85
N LYS A 141 17.97 14.63 3.63
CA LYS A 141 16.80 15.19 4.34
C LYS A 141 16.78 14.83 5.81
N ILE A 142 17.23 13.64 6.16
CA ILE A 142 17.25 13.19 7.57
C ILE A 142 18.51 13.67 8.33
N ALA A 143 19.53 14.20 7.66
CA ALA A 143 20.77 14.69 8.28
C ALA A 143 20.56 15.80 9.31
N GLN A 144 19.43 16.50 9.27
CA GLN A 144 19.07 17.56 10.23
C GLN A 144 18.61 17.02 11.60
N PHE A 145 18.29 15.73 11.71
CA PHE A 145 17.83 15.10 12.94
C PHE A 145 18.97 14.52 13.76
N THR A 146 18.72 14.21 15.02
CA THR A 146 19.69 13.51 15.87
C THR A 146 20.00 12.11 15.35
N ASP A 147 21.14 11.53 15.73
CA ASP A 147 21.56 10.18 15.31
C ASP A 147 20.51 9.09 15.67
N GLN A 148 19.84 9.28 16.80
CA GLN A 148 18.76 8.38 17.23
C GLN A 148 17.56 8.49 16.28
N GLU A 149 17.09 9.70 15.98
CA GLU A 149 15.99 9.96 15.08
C GLU A 149 16.30 9.49 13.65
N GLN A 150 17.53 9.74 13.17
CA GLN A 150 17.98 9.23 11.87
C GLN A 150 17.90 7.71 11.81
N THR A 151 18.30 7.02 12.88
CA THR A 151 18.21 5.55 12.97
C THR A 151 16.75 5.10 12.90
N GLU A 152 15.85 5.75 13.63
CA GLU A 152 14.41 5.45 13.59
C GLU A 152 13.83 5.69 12.20
N ILE A 153 14.15 6.82 11.56
CA ILE A 153 13.65 7.16 10.23
C ILE A 153 14.18 6.17 9.17
N ARG A 154 15.42 5.68 9.30
CA ARG A 154 15.95 4.63 8.40
C ARG A 154 15.16 3.32 8.53
N ILE A 155 14.75 2.93 9.74
CA ILE A 155 13.87 1.77 9.94
C ILE A 155 12.51 2.02 9.27
N TYR A 156 11.93 3.20 9.42
CA TYR A 156 10.68 3.56 8.75
C TYR A 156 10.81 3.56 7.22
N ARG A 157 11.97 3.99 6.70
CA ARG A 157 12.30 3.90 5.26
C ARG A 157 12.32 2.44 4.79
N ALA A 158 12.95 1.56 5.54
CA ALA A 158 12.98 0.13 5.20
C ALA A 158 11.56 -0.47 5.19
N GLU A 159 10.71 -0.11 6.15
CA GLU A 159 9.31 -0.54 6.16
C GLU A 159 8.49 0.01 4.97
N ALA A 160 8.68 1.27 4.60
CA ALA A 160 8.01 1.83 3.41
C ALA A 160 8.47 1.14 2.11
N ARG A 161 9.76 0.78 2.00
CA ARG A 161 10.29 -0.04 0.91
C ARG A 161 9.67 -1.45 0.91
N PHE A 162 9.52 -2.07 2.08
CA PHE A 162 8.81 -3.35 2.21
C PHE A 162 7.36 -3.24 1.74
N MET A 163 6.62 -2.22 2.19
CA MET A 163 5.23 -2.01 1.77
C MET A 163 5.12 -1.81 0.25
N ARG A 164 6.01 -1.03 -0.35
CA ARG A 164 6.07 -0.86 -1.81
C ARG A 164 6.36 -2.18 -2.53
N ALA A 165 7.30 -2.98 -2.02
CA ALA A 165 7.58 -4.30 -2.57
C ALA A 165 6.36 -5.23 -2.46
N LEU A 166 5.60 -5.17 -1.36
CA LEU A 166 4.34 -5.91 -1.19
C LEU A 166 3.29 -5.48 -2.22
N PHE A 167 3.13 -4.17 -2.46
CA PHE A 167 2.18 -3.67 -3.47
C PHE A 167 2.60 -4.09 -4.89
N TYR A 168 3.88 -4.04 -5.21
CA TYR A 168 4.39 -4.56 -6.49
C TYR A 168 4.25 -6.08 -6.60
N TYR A 169 4.37 -6.83 -5.50
CA TYR A 169 4.10 -8.27 -5.48
C TYR A 169 2.63 -8.56 -5.83
N HIS A 170 1.68 -7.86 -5.21
CA HIS A 170 0.27 -7.99 -5.55
C HIS A 170 -0.01 -7.56 -7.00
N ALA A 171 0.64 -6.51 -7.49
CA ALA A 171 0.53 -6.09 -8.88
C ALA A 171 1.09 -7.13 -9.86
N LEU A 172 2.23 -7.74 -9.54
CA LEU A 172 2.83 -8.82 -10.33
C LEU A 172 1.89 -10.03 -10.40
N ASP A 173 1.35 -10.42 -9.27
CA ASP A 173 0.49 -11.60 -9.15
C ASP A 173 -0.83 -11.43 -9.91
N LEU A 174 -1.50 -10.28 -9.72
CA LEU A 174 -2.81 -10.01 -10.32
C LEU A 174 -2.74 -9.57 -11.79
N PHE A 175 -1.72 -8.79 -12.18
CA PHE A 175 -1.67 -8.11 -13.49
C PHE A 175 -0.45 -8.45 -14.35
N ARG A 176 0.52 -9.15 -13.81
CA ARG A 176 1.73 -9.69 -14.46
C ARG A 176 2.68 -8.62 -15.01
N ASN A 177 2.35 -7.95 -16.12
CA ASN A 177 3.17 -6.91 -16.75
C ASN A 177 2.54 -5.54 -16.48
N ILE A 178 3.21 -4.70 -15.72
CA ILE A 178 2.64 -3.52 -15.09
C ILE A 178 3.49 -2.27 -15.31
N PRO A 179 2.91 -1.06 -15.24
CA PRO A 179 3.69 0.16 -15.15
C PRO A 179 4.60 0.16 -13.91
N PHE A 180 5.81 0.71 -14.06
CA PHE A 180 6.78 0.76 -12.97
C PHE A 180 7.20 2.20 -12.68
N VAL A 181 7.10 2.61 -11.43
CA VAL A 181 7.40 3.97 -10.95
C VAL A 181 7.99 3.92 -9.56
N THR A 182 9.00 4.75 -9.32
CA THR A 182 9.69 4.87 -8.03
C THR A 182 9.72 6.33 -7.55
N GLU A 183 10.32 6.58 -6.39
CA GLU A 183 10.56 7.90 -5.83
C GLU A 183 11.48 8.77 -6.71
N ASN A 184 12.24 8.16 -7.61
CA ASN A 184 13.19 8.86 -8.49
C ASN A 184 12.55 9.37 -9.79
N ASP A 185 11.32 8.97 -10.06
CA ASP A 185 10.61 9.36 -11.28
C ASP A 185 9.91 10.72 -11.10
N PRO A 186 9.73 11.49 -12.18
CA PRO A 186 9.04 12.78 -12.14
C PRO A 186 7.60 12.66 -11.64
N LEU A 187 7.15 13.64 -10.84
CA LEU A 187 5.79 13.69 -10.30
C LEU A 187 4.73 14.09 -11.33
N VAL A 188 5.11 14.89 -12.31
CA VAL A 188 4.18 15.48 -13.29
C VAL A 188 4.65 15.22 -14.70
N GLY A 189 3.70 14.92 -15.60
CA GLY A 189 3.97 14.73 -17.02
C GLY A 189 4.76 13.45 -17.36
N TYR A 190 4.85 12.50 -16.43
CA TYR A 190 5.57 11.24 -16.62
C TYR A 190 4.60 10.09 -16.92
N LEU A 191 4.87 9.35 -17.99
CA LEU A 191 4.17 8.11 -18.30
C LEU A 191 5.10 6.94 -17.95
N PRO A 192 4.81 6.18 -16.88
CA PRO A 192 5.66 5.09 -16.45
C PRO A 192 5.80 4.01 -17.54
N PRO A 193 7.01 3.48 -17.76
CA PRO A 193 7.22 2.37 -18.67
C PRO A 193 6.55 1.10 -18.14
N ARG A 194 6.08 0.26 -19.04
CA ARG A 194 5.56 -1.06 -18.69
C ARG A 194 6.71 -2.03 -18.50
N TYR A 195 6.86 -2.58 -17.29
CA TYR A 195 7.82 -3.61 -16.98
C TYR A 195 7.20 -5.01 -17.19
N THR A 196 8.04 -5.95 -17.58
CA THR A 196 7.68 -7.37 -17.67
C THR A 196 7.61 -8.01 -16.29
N ALA A 197 6.93 -9.15 -16.17
CA ALA A 197 6.88 -9.92 -14.93
C ALA A 197 8.30 -10.23 -14.39
N GLN A 198 9.27 -10.56 -15.25
CA GLN A 198 10.65 -10.77 -14.85
C GLN A 198 11.27 -9.51 -14.22
N GLN A 199 11.11 -8.35 -14.83
CA GLN A 199 11.68 -7.11 -14.33
C GLN A 199 11.07 -6.71 -12.98
N ILE A 200 9.77 -6.92 -12.80
CA ILE A 200 9.10 -6.66 -11.51
C ILE A 200 9.55 -7.66 -10.45
N PHE A 201 9.68 -8.94 -10.82
CA PHE A 201 10.21 -9.97 -9.92
C PHE A 201 11.62 -9.60 -9.42
N ASP A 202 12.53 -9.25 -10.34
CA ASP A 202 13.90 -8.87 -10.03
C ASP A 202 13.96 -7.63 -9.13
N TYR A 203 13.07 -6.65 -9.36
CA TYR A 203 12.95 -5.47 -8.53
C TYR A 203 12.51 -5.83 -7.10
N ILE A 204 11.44 -6.63 -6.94
CA ILE A 204 10.94 -7.03 -5.62
C ILE A 204 12.01 -7.85 -4.87
N GLU A 205 12.68 -8.78 -5.56
CA GLU A 205 13.76 -9.57 -4.99
C GLU A 205 14.90 -8.69 -4.48
N SER A 206 15.33 -7.71 -5.28
CA SER A 206 16.39 -6.77 -4.90
C SER A 206 15.98 -5.92 -3.71
N GLU A 207 14.82 -5.27 -3.76
CA GLU A 207 14.32 -4.42 -2.66
C GLU A 207 14.28 -5.17 -1.33
N LEU A 208 13.68 -6.36 -1.33
CA LEU A 208 13.57 -7.15 -0.10
C LEU A 208 14.92 -7.64 0.42
N ASN A 209 15.85 -7.99 -0.48
CA ASN A 209 17.19 -8.39 -0.07
C ASN A 209 18.00 -7.24 0.51
N ASP A 210 17.80 -6.03 0.02
CA ASP A 210 18.49 -4.84 0.54
C ASP A 210 18.01 -4.46 1.94
N ILE A 211 16.69 -4.52 2.17
CA ILE A 211 16.09 -3.97 3.41
C ILE A 211 15.94 -4.99 4.55
N LYS A 212 15.97 -6.30 4.27
CA LYS A 212 15.64 -7.33 5.28
C LYS A 212 16.47 -7.22 6.56
N ASP A 213 17.74 -6.80 6.44
CA ASP A 213 18.64 -6.66 7.58
C ASP A 213 18.55 -5.25 8.23
N GLU A 214 17.91 -4.28 7.59
CA GLU A 214 17.61 -2.95 8.14
C GLU A 214 16.32 -2.94 8.97
N MET A 215 15.41 -3.87 8.74
CA MET A 215 14.15 -3.99 9.46
C MET A 215 14.34 -4.59 10.86
N LEU A 216 13.44 -4.26 11.77
CA LEU A 216 13.44 -4.83 13.11
C LEU A 216 13.13 -6.33 13.08
N ASN A 217 13.85 -7.11 13.87
CA ASN A 217 13.53 -8.52 14.08
C ASN A 217 12.24 -8.69 14.91
N LYS A 218 11.68 -9.91 14.96
CA LYS A 218 10.45 -10.22 15.69
C LYS A 218 10.46 -9.70 17.14
N ALA A 219 11.57 -9.86 17.86
CA ALA A 219 11.65 -9.53 19.27
C ALA A 219 11.57 -8.01 19.55
N ASN A 220 12.03 -7.19 18.61
CA ASN A 220 12.12 -5.74 18.75
C ASN A 220 11.05 -4.98 17.91
N CYS A 221 10.30 -5.69 17.07
CA CYS A 221 9.30 -5.07 16.20
C CYS A 221 8.00 -4.85 16.97
N PRO A 222 7.49 -3.61 17.05
CA PRO A 222 6.19 -3.34 17.65
C PRO A 222 5.06 -4.04 16.88
N TYR A 223 3.99 -4.41 17.57
CA TYR A 223 2.79 -4.96 16.97
C TYR A 223 2.23 -4.01 15.88
N GLY A 224 1.76 -4.58 14.78
CA GLY A 224 1.21 -3.84 13.65
C GLY A 224 2.26 -3.21 12.71
N ARG A 225 3.55 -3.50 12.90
CA ARG A 225 4.63 -3.06 12.01
C ARG A 225 5.28 -4.26 11.30
N ALA A 226 5.80 -4.01 10.10
CA ALA A 226 6.52 -5.04 9.34
C ALA A 226 7.89 -5.32 9.95
N SER A 227 8.19 -6.60 10.13
CA SER A 227 9.45 -7.10 10.67
C SER A 227 10.32 -7.76 9.60
N GLN A 228 11.55 -8.12 9.95
CA GLN A 228 12.39 -9.00 9.13
C GLN A 228 11.64 -10.29 8.72
N GLY A 229 10.82 -10.84 9.64
CA GLY A 229 9.99 -12.00 9.36
C GLY A 229 9.01 -11.76 8.22
N ALA A 230 8.43 -10.56 8.13
CA ALA A 230 7.55 -10.19 7.02
C ALA A 230 8.32 -10.13 5.69
N ALA A 231 9.52 -9.54 5.67
CA ALA A 231 10.36 -9.47 4.46
C ALA A 231 10.77 -10.87 3.98
N TYR A 232 11.22 -11.74 4.88
CA TYR A 232 11.56 -13.13 4.53
C TYR A 232 10.34 -13.94 4.08
N THR A 233 9.16 -13.69 4.66
CA THR A 233 7.92 -14.36 4.24
C THR A 233 7.50 -13.91 2.83
N LEU A 234 7.63 -12.63 2.52
CA LEU A 234 7.34 -12.13 1.18
C LEU A 234 8.33 -12.67 0.14
N LEU A 235 9.63 -12.76 0.48
CA LEU A 235 10.64 -13.45 -0.34
C LEU A 235 10.27 -14.92 -0.57
N ALA A 236 9.84 -15.63 0.47
CA ALA A 236 9.42 -17.03 0.33
C ALA A 236 8.24 -17.18 -0.63
N LYS A 237 7.21 -16.32 -0.54
CA LYS A 237 6.07 -16.30 -1.46
C LYS A 237 6.49 -15.98 -2.89
N LEU A 238 7.35 -14.98 -3.07
CA LEU A 238 7.91 -14.60 -4.36
C LEU A 238 8.67 -15.77 -5.02
N TYR A 239 9.53 -16.44 -4.26
CA TYR A 239 10.33 -17.56 -4.73
C TYR A 239 9.51 -18.83 -5.00
N LEU A 240 8.46 -19.07 -4.20
CA LEU A 240 7.57 -20.21 -4.42
C LEU A 240 6.90 -20.14 -5.79
N ASN A 241 6.48 -18.94 -6.20
CA ASN A 241 5.81 -18.69 -7.46
C ASN A 241 6.74 -18.19 -8.58
N ALA A 242 8.06 -18.22 -8.38
CA ALA A 242 9.04 -17.70 -9.35
C ALA A 242 8.87 -18.32 -10.74
N GLU A 243 8.61 -19.63 -10.82
CA GLU A 243 8.44 -20.32 -12.11
C GLU A 243 7.21 -19.79 -12.88
N VAL A 244 6.14 -19.44 -12.20
CA VAL A 244 4.95 -18.83 -12.82
C VAL A 244 5.27 -17.45 -13.41
N TYR A 245 6.05 -16.64 -12.71
CA TYR A 245 6.34 -15.27 -13.13
C TYR A 245 7.47 -15.19 -14.15
N THR A 246 8.51 -16.03 -13.99
CA THR A 246 9.80 -15.90 -14.70
C THR A 246 10.16 -17.13 -15.53
N GLN A 247 9.37 -18.20 -15.46
CA GLN A 247 9.67 -19.52 -16.05
C GLN A 247 10.95 -20.18 -15.48
N THR A 248 11.41 -19.71 -14.33
CA THR A 248 12.58 -20.24 -13.64
C THR A 248 12.24 -20.49 -12.17
N SER A 249 12.40 -21.74 -11.73
CA SER A 249 12.11 -22.12 -10.35
C SER A 249 13.16 -21.59 -9.36
N LYS A 250 12.74 -21.17 -8.17
CA LYS A 250 13.60 -20.71 -7.06
C LYS A 250 13.23 -21.41 -5.73
N TYR A 251 12.93 -22.70 -5.79
CA TYR A 251 12.51 -23.46 -4.60
C TYR A 251 13.57 -23.53 -3.49
N ASN A 252 14.87 -23.56 -3.86
CA ASN A 252 15.95 -23.55 -2.88
C ASN A 252 16.02 -22.22 -2.12
N GLU A 253 15.81 -21.10 -2.80
CA GLU A 253 15.73 -19.75 -2.24
C GLU A 253 14.49 -19.63 -1.33
N CYS A 254 13.37 -20.19 -1.76
CA CYS A 254 12.16 -20.27 -0.94
C CYS A 254 12.41 -21.00 0.39
N ILE A 255 13.04 -22.18 0.34
CA ILE A 255 13.38 -22.96 1.54
C ILE A 255 14.31 -22.16 2.48
N LYS A 256 15.30 -21.45 1.92
CA LYS A 256 16.19 -20.60 2.72
C LYS A 256 15.43 -19.47 3.41
N ALA A 257 14.54 -18.79 2.69
CA ALA A 257 13.72 -17.71 3.24
C ALA A 257 12.77 -18.23 4.35
N CYS A 258 12.11 -19.36 4.15
CA CYS A 258 11.29 -20.02 5.17
C CYS A 258 12.07 -20.34 6.44
N LYS A 259 13.30 -20.89 6.29
CA LYS A 259 14.18 -21.17 7.44
C LYS A 259 14.50 -19.90 8.22
N LYS A 260 14.73 -18.77 7.54
CA LYS A 260 14.98 -17.48 8.19
C LYS A 260 13.77 -16.98 9.00
N VAL A 261 12.56 -17.23 8.55
CA VAL A 261 11.34 -16.94 9.33
C VAL A 261 11.30 -17.81 10.60
N ILE A 262 11.53 -19.12 10.44
CA ILE A 262 11.53 -20.07 11.58
C ILE A 262 12.61 -19.70 12.62
N GLU A 263 13.81 -19.34 12.17
CA GLU A 263 14.93 -18.91 13.04
C GLU A 263 14.59 -17.70 13.90
N GLN A 264 13.59 -16.86 13.51
CA GLN A 264 13.11 -15.74 14.32
C GLN A 264 12.17 -16.15 15.46
N GLY A 265 11.86 -17.43 15.59
CA GLY A 265 11.07 -17.97 16.69
C GLY A 265 9.56 -17.80 16.52
N TYR A 266 9.06 -17.72 15.28
CA TYR A 266 7.64 -17.87 15.03
C TYR A 266 7.23 -19.33 15.26
N GLN A 267 6.06 -19.51 15.89
CA GLN A 267 5.52 -20.81 16.25
C GLN A 267 4.03 -20.84 15.98
N LEU A 268 3.53 -21.96 15.48
CA LEU A 268 2.10 -22.15 15.27
C LEU A 268 1.34 -22.05 16.61
N GLU A 269 0.17 -21.42 16.57
CA GLU A 269 -0.75 -21.40 17.71
C GLU A 269 -1.26 -22.83 17.95
N SER A 270 -1.27 -23.24 19.21
CA SER A 270 -1.70 -24.59 19.59
C SER A 270 -3.18 -24.85 19.34
N ASP A 271 -3.98 -23.79 19.32
CA ASP A 271 -5.42 -23.83 19.05
C ASP A 271 -5.75 -22.92 17.86
N TYR A 272 -5.96 -23.52 16.71
CA TYR A 272 -6.23 -22.83 15.46
C TYR A 272 -7.41 -21.84 15.53
N TYR A 273 -8.46 -22.17 16.29
CA TYR A 273 -9.64 -21.29 16.40
C TYR A 273 -9.31 -19.96 17.07
N LYS A 274 -8.27 -19.90 17.92
CA LYS A 274 -7.86 -18.66 18.57
C LYS A 274 -7.31 -17.60 17.61
N LEU A 275 -6.86 -17.99 16.43
CA LEU A 275 -6.42 -17.05 15.40
C LEU A 275 -7.56 -16.18 14.85
N PHE A 276 -8.82 -16.61 15.05
CA PHE A 276 -10.01 -15.96 14.50
C PHE A 276 -10.95 -15.39 15.56
N ASN A 277 -10.57 -15.48 16.84
CA ASN A 277 -11.33 -14.90 17.94
C ASN A 277 -11.18 -13.38 18.01
N ALA A 278 -12.05 -12.71 18.76
CA ALA A 278 -12.01 -11.27 18.97
C ALA A 278 -10.72 -10.75 19.63
N ASP A 279 -9.94 -11.62 20.26
CA ASP A 279 -8.65 -11.34 20.90
C ASP A 279 -7.46 -11.88 20.10
N ASN A 280 -7.59 -11.99 18.77
CA ASN A 280 -6.54 -12.52 17.89
C ASN A 280 -5.28 -11.65 17.85
N ASP A 281 -5.39 -10.38 18.24
CA ASP A 281 -4.27 -9.46 18.44
C ASP A 281 -3.23 -9.98 19.45
N LYS A 282 -3.62 -10.91 20.33
CA LYS A 282 -2.73 -11.56 21.30
C LYS A 282 -1.94 -12.75 20.73
N ARG A 283 -2.17 -13.13 19.46
CA ARG A 283 -1.56 -14.31 18.80
C ARG A 283 -0.27 -13.95 18.06
N THR A 284 0.60 -13.18 18.69
CA THR A 284 1.85 -12.67 18.11
C THR A 284 2.94 -13.73 17.91
N ASN A 285 2.74 -14.95 18.43
CA ASN A 285 3.66 -16.06 18.23
C ASN A 285 3.60 -16.62 16.78
N GLU A 286 2.42 -16.69 16.16
CA GLU A 286 2.24 -17.21 14.79
C GLU A 286 2.14 -16.09 13.75
N ILE A 287 1.38 -15.04 14.06
CA ILE A 287 1.08 -13.99 13.09
C ILE A 287 2.34 -13.15 12.82
N ILE A 288 2.77 -13.12 11.56
CA ILE A 288 4.03 -12.48 11.14
C ILE A 288 3.83 -11.01 10.80
N PHE A 289 2.73 -10.68 10.13
CA PHE A 289 2.39 -9.33 9.72
C PHE A 289 0.90 -9.07 9.88
N THR A 290 0.54 -7.97 10.50
CA THR A 290 -0.85 -7.60 10.78
C THR A 290 -1.14 -6.18 10.36
N LEU A 291 -2.38 -5.94 9.99
CA LEU A 291 -2.97 -4.61 9.83
C LEU A 291 -3.99 -4.43 10.96
N PRO A 292 -3.61 -3.76 12.06
CA PRO A 292 -4.52 -3.56 13.18
C PRO A 292 -5.74 -2.74 12.77
N VAL A 293 -6.92 -3.20 13.14
CA VAL A 293 -8.19 -2.48 12.97
C VAL A 293 -8.86 -2.40 14.34
N ASP A 294 -9.29 -1.21 14.73
CA ASP A 294 -10.02 -0.99 15.97
C ASP A 294 -11.24 -0.09 15.74
N ALA A 295 -12.24 -0.21 16.60
CA ALA A 295 -13.49 0.57 16.48
C ALA A 295 -13.32 2.07 16.82
N THR A 296 -12.14 2.47 17.32
CA THR A 296 -11.89 3.82 17.81
C THR A 296 -11.11 4.66 16.80
N ASN A 297 -9.99 4.14 16.32
CA ASN A 297 -9.05 4.91 15.52
C ASN A 297 -9.06 4.51 14.04
N LEU A 298 -9.34 3.25 13.76
CA LEU A 298 -9.30 2.70 12.41
C LEU A 298 -10.52 1.82 12.15
N VAL A 299 -11.59 2.44 11.67
CA VAL A 299 -12.84 1.77 11.31
C VAL A 299 -12.79 1.35 9.85
N SER A 300 -13.05 0.09 9.56
CA SER A 300 -13.17 -0.45 8.21
C SER A 300 -14.53 -1.11 8.00
N TRP A 301 -15.19 -0.78 6.90
CA TRP A 301 -16.40 -1.46 6.44
C TRP A 301 -16.09 -2.62 5.49
N GLY A 302 -14.93 -2.59 4.86
CA GLY A 302 -14.36 -3.67 4.05
C GLY A 302 -13.61 -4.69 4.90
N SER A 303 -12.43 -5.09 4.48
CA SER A 303 -11.46 -5.93 5.23
C SER A 303 -12.09 -7.02 6.11
N SER A 304 -11.60 -7.18 7.33
CA SER A 304 -12.07 -8.19 8.28
C SER A 304 -13.54 -8.00 8.68
N THR A 305 -14.04 -6.76 8.77
CA THR A 305 -15.46 -6.51 9.07
C THR A 305 -16.36 -7.14 8.03
N TYR A 306 -16.06 -6.96 6.74
CA TYR A 306 -16.81 -7.60 5.66
C TYR A 306 -16.72 -9.13 5.70
N ILE A 307 -15.51 -9.67 5.84
CA ILE A 307 -15.28 -11.12 5.85
C ILE A 307 -16.03 -11.78 7.00
N VAL A 308 -15.92 -11.22 8.22
CA VAL A 308 -16.60 -11.75 9.41
C VAL A 308 -18.12 -11.60 9.31
N CYS A 309 -18.61 -10.41 8.94
CA CYS A 309 -20.05 -10.17 8.82
C CYS A 309 -20.68 -10.90 7.63
N GLY A 310 -19.93 -11.09 6.54
CA GLY A 310 -20.38 -11.83 5.36
C GLY A 310 -20.58 -13.32 5.64
N ALA A 311 -19.83 -13.88 6.59
CA ALA A 311 -19.98 -15.25 7.03
C ALA A 311 -21.20 -15.46 7.94
N VAL A 312 -21.77 -14.37 8.50
CA VAL A 312 -22.91 -14.42 9.43
C VAL A 312 -24.14 -13.80 8.75
N SER A 313 -25.10 -14.61 8.35
CA SER A 313 -26.34 -14.12 7.73
C SER A 313 -27.18 -13.31 8.72
N ASN A 314 -27.53 -12.07 8.37
CA ASN A 314 -28.48 -11.26 9.14
C ASN A 314 -29.92 -11.82 9.19
N THR A 315 -30.23 -12.83 8.38
CA THR A 315 -31.57 -13.41 8.27
C THR A 315 -31.74 -14.65 9.12
N SER A 316 -30.69 -15.12 9.75
CA SER A 316 -30.77 -16.31 10.57
C SER A 316 -30.80 -15.95 12.05
N GLU A 317 -31.97 -16.05 12.67
CA GLU A 317 -32.10 -16.29 14.10
C GLU A 317 -31.43 -17.63 14.52
N LYS A 318 -30.83 -18.33 13.61
CA LYS A 318 -30.04 -19.54 13.84
C LYS A 318 -28.58 -19.16 13.98
N GLN A 319 -28.13 -19.10 15.21
CA GLN A 319 -26.72 -19.16 15.54
C GLN A 319 -26.13 -20.40 14.84
N ILE A 320 -25.03 -20.18 14.10
CA ILE A 320 -24.19 -21.30 13.66
C ILE A 320 -23.64 -21.93 14.93
N PRO A 321 -23.77 -23.26 15.08
CA PRO A 321 -23.36 -23.95 16.32
C PRO A 321 -21.87 -23.84 16.61
#